data_cef86b3f74374addaf80503c3b031c4f
#
_entry.id   cef86b3f74374addaf80503c3b031c4f
#
_cell.length_a   1.000
_cell.length_b   1.000
_cell.length_c   1.000
_cell.angle_alpha   90.00
_cell.angle_beta   90.00
_cell.angle_gamma   90.00
#
_symmetry.space_group_name_H-M   'P 1'
#
loop_
_entity.id
_entity.type
_entity.pdbx_description
1 polymer ?
#
loop_
_entity_poly.entity_id
_entity_poly.type
_entity_poly.pdbx_seq_one_letter_code
_entity_poly.pdbx_strand_id
1 'polypeptide(L)'
;TDHAIKAGTSMAAPAVAGVMALMLEKNPDLTPAELCRIIEETATPLSQTKSNDFGSGCINALAAVQAVSFDVQGAYLNKYNYTRNFNTGTNQNLELTLVNNGAAATSGATTVTLTSNDSNVTVANGSATISNTIAVNGTATCNFTINVSNLSPDNHVAKLTVTTSGGSNNSFEIELNILNELV
;
A
#
# COMPACT_ATOMS: atom_id res chain seq x y z
N THR A 1 -29.43 -11.98 17.90
CA THR A 1 -29.02 -12.27 16.51
C THR A 1 -28.67 -13.76 16.42
N ASP A 2 -29.57 -14.52 15.79
CA ASP A 2 -29.37 -15.96 15.59
C ASP A 2 -28.32 -16.17 14.49
N HIS A 3 -27.21 -16.79 14.85
CA HIS A 3 -26.19 -17.25 13.92
C HIS A 3 -26.49 -18.68 13.52
N ALA A 4 -26.78 -18.93 12.24
CA ALA A 4 -27.00 -20.25 11.71
C ALA A 4 -25.69 -20.84 11.15
N ILE A 5 -25.38 -22.08 11.52
CA ILE A 5 -24.28 -22.83 10.89
C ILE A 5 -24.77 -23.31 9.52
N LYS A 6 -24.08 -22.89 8.46
CA LYS A 6 -24.34 -23.32 7.07
C LYS A 6 -23.09 -23.91 6.48
N ALA A 7 -23.24 -24.95 5.67
CA ALA A 7 -22.17 -25.59 4.93
C ALA A 7 -22.50 -25.58 3.43
N GLY A 8 -21.48 -25.45 2.61
CA GLY A 8 -21.59 -25.46 1.13
C GLY A 8 -20.56 -24.58 0.47
N THR A 9 -20.40 -24.74 -0.85
CA THR A 9 -19.49 -23.95 -1.69
C THR A 9 -19.79 -22.45 -1.62
N SER A 10 -21.08 -22.07 -1.42
CA SER A 10 -21.48 -20.68 -1.23
C SER A 10 -20.89 -20.04 0.04
N MET A 11 -20.49 -20.84 1.05
CA MET A 11 -19.82 -20.38 2.26
C MET A 11 -18.30 -20.32 2.06
N ALA A 12 -17.75 -21.13 1.18
CA ALA A 12 -16.34 -21.14 0.86
C ALA A 12 -15.93 -19.95 -0.05
N ALA A 13 -16.79 -19.56 -0.99
CA ALA A 13 -16.49 -18.48 -1.94
C ALA A 13 -16.12 -17.13 -1.28
N PRO A 14 -16.83 -16.61 -0.26
CA PRO A 14 -16.44 -15.37 0.42
C PRO A 14 -15.12 -15.50 1.19
N ALA A 15 -14.74 -16.69 1.66
CA ALA A 15 -13.43 -16.90 2.28
C ALA A 15 -12.30 -16.73 1.27
N VAL A 16 -12.46 -17.28 0.06
CA VAL A 16 -11.50 -17.07 -1.05
C VAL A 16 -11.44 -15.58 -1.44
N ALA A 17 -12.59 -14.93 -1.59
CA ALA A 17 -12.64 -13.50 -1.90
C ALA A 17 -11.92 -12.63 -0.86
N GLY A 18 -12.05 -12.97 0.42
CA GLY A 18 -11.33 -12.29 1.50
C GLY A 18 -9.82 -12.45 1.42
N VAL A 19 -9.34 -13.66 1.07
CA VAL A 19 -7.90 -13.89 0.85
C VAL A 19 -7.40 -13.13 -0.37
N MET A 20 -8.16 -13.09 -1.47
CA MET A 20 -7.81 -12.29 -2.66
C MET A 20 -7.73 -10.79 -2.32
N ALA A 21 -8.61 -10.27 -1.47
CA ALA A 21 -8.55 -8.89 -1.01
C ALA A 21 -7.26 -8.59 -0.24
N LEU A 22 -6.82 -9.48 0.66
CA LEU A 22 -5.54 -9.37 1.36
C LEU A 22 -4.34 -9.45 0.41
N MET A 23 -4.42 -10.27 -0.63
CA MET A 23 -3.38 -10.36 -1.67
C MET A 23 -3.30 -9.06 -2.47
N LEU A 24 -4.44 -8.46 -2.84
CA LEU A 24 -4.50 -7.16 -3.52
C LEU A 24 -4.07 -5.99 -2.63
N GLU A 25 -4.28 -6.07 -1.33
CA GLU A 25 -3.71 -5.09 -0.39
C GLU A 25 -2.18 -5.12 -0.43
N LYS A 26 -1.59 -6.31 -0.55
CA LYS A 26 -0.14 -6.49 -0.66
C LYS A 26 0.39 -6.10 -2.04
N ASN A 27 -0.31 -6.46 -3.13
CA ASN A 27 0.04 -6.10 -4.50
C ASN A 27 -1.24 -5.78 -5.30
N PRO A 28 -1.57 -4.48 -5.47
CA PRO A 28 -2.77 -4.04 -6.19
C PRO A 28 -2.78 -4.37 -7.70
N ASP A 29 -1.61 -4.65 -8.28
CA ASP A 29 -1.45 -4.90 -9.72
C ASP A 29 -1.69 -6.36 -10.12
N LEU A 30 -1.99 -7.24 -9.15
CA LEU A 30 -2.29 -8.63 -9.44
C LEU A 30 -3.54 -8.77 -10.32
N THR A 31 -3.38 -9.47 -11.42
CA THR A 31 -4.50 -9.83 -12.29
C THR A 31 -5.36 -10.94 -11.67
N PRO A 32 -6.65 -11.07 -12.06
CA PRO A 32 -7.49 -12.18 -11.60
C PRO A 32 -6.90 -13.57 -11.85
N ALA A 33 -6.17 -13.75 -12.96
CA ALA A 33 -5.50 -15.01 -13.28
C ALA A 33 -4.36 -15.33 -12.31
N GLU A 34 -3.57 -14.34 -11.93
CA GLU A 34 -2.49 -14.49 -10.95
C GLU A 34 -3.03 -14.78 -9.55
N LEU A 35 -4.10 -14.09 -9.13
CA LEU A 35 -4.78 -14.37 -7.87
C LEU A 35 -5.23 -15.83 -7.80
N CYS A 36 -5.91 -16.32 -8.84
CA CYS A 36 -6.37 -17.72 -8.91
C CYS A 36 -5.18 -18.69 -8.86
N ARG A 37 -4.14 -18.45 -9.67
CA ARG A 37 -2.95 -19.30 -9.72
C ARG A 37 -2.28 -19.39 -8.36
N ILE A 38 -2.02 -18.27 -7.69
CA ILE A 38 -1.37 -18.25 -6.37
C ILE A 38 -2.20 -19.01 -5.34
N ILE A 39 -3.53 -18.81 -5.31
CA ILE A 39 -4.41 -19.52 -4.38
C ILE A 39 -4.39 -21.04 -4.65
N GLU A 40 -4.42 -21.45 -5.91
CA GLU A 40 -4.37 -22.87 -6.27
C GLU A 40 -3.02 -23.52 -5.91
N GLU A 41 -1.92 -22.84 -6.19
CA GLU A 41 -0.55 -23.33 -5.90
C GLU A 41 -0.23 -23.39 -4.41
N THR A 42 -0.84 -22.52 -3.61
CA THR A 42 -0.60 -22.43 -2.16
C THR A 42 -1.65 -23.17 -1.32
N ALA A 43 -2.68 -23.73 -1.96
CA ALA A 43 -3.71 -24.50 -1.27
C ALA A 43 -3.11 -25.71 -0.53
N THR A 44 -3.67 -26.02 0.65
CA THR A 44 -3.32 -27.25 1.38
C THR A 44 -4.02 -28.43 0.74
N PRO A 45 -3.30 -29.40 0.15
CA PRO A 45 -3.90 -30.52 -0.54
C PRO A 45 -4.76 -31.37 0.39
N LEU A 46 -5.93 -31.79 -0.04
CA LEU A 46 -6.80 -32.76 0.65
C LEU A 46 -6.57 -34.20 0.18
N SER A 47 -5.84 -34.36 -0.93
CA SER A 47 -5.41 -35.66 -1.43
C SER A 47 -4.02 -35.53 -2.08
N GLN A 48 -3.36 -36.67 -2.38
CA GLN A 48 -2.04 -36.67 -3.01
C GLN A 48 -2.05 -36.17 -4.47
N THR A 49 -3.22 -36.11 -5.11
CA THR A 49 -3.38 -35.63 -6.48
C THR A 49 -4.57 -34.69 -6.57
N LYS A 50 -4.43 -33.63 -7.36
CA LYS A 50 -5.55 -32.75 -7.75
C LYS A 50 -6.63 -33.60 -8.45
N SER A 51 -7.88 -33.48 -8.01
CA SER A 51 -9.02 -34.19 -8.58
C SER A 51 -10.20 -33.26 -8.80
N ASN A 52 -11.18 -33.72 -9.58
CA ASN A 52 -12.44 -32.98 -9.75
C ASN A 52 -13.26 -32.90 -8.46
N ASP A 53 -13.00 -33.76 -7.46
CA ASP A 53 -13.72 -33.77 -6.19
C ASP A 53 -13.15 -32.76 -5.20
N PHE A 54 -11.82 -32.60 -5.19
CA PHE A 54 -11.11 -31.79 -4.19
C PHE A 54 -10.37 -30.57 -4.76
N GLY A 55 -10.32 -30.44 -6.08
CA GLY A 55 -9.60 -29.37 -6.76
C GLY A 55 -8.12 -29.31 -6.35
N SER A 56 -7.62 -28.12 -5.98
CA SER A 56 -6.27 -27.90 -5.47
C SER A 56 -6.16 -28.10 -3.95
N GLY A 57 -7.28 -28.16 -3.23
CA GLY A 57 -7.33 -28.37 -1.78
C GLY A 57 -8.02 -27.24 -0.99
N CYS A 58 -7.75 -27.16 0.31
CA CYS A 58 -8.23 -26.09 1.17
C CYS A 58 -7.38 -24.82 0.99
N ILE A 59 -8.06 -23.67 0.96
CA ILE A 59 -7.37 -22.37 0.90
C ILE A 59 -6.44 -22.19 2.11
N ASN A 60 -5.22 -21.76 1.84
CA ASN A 60 -4.22 -21.38 2.85
C ASN A 60 -3.93 -19.88 2.73
N ALA A 61 -4.65 -19.09 3.52
CA ALA A 61 -4.55 -17.63 3.47
C ALA A 61 -3.13 -17.11 3.74
N LEU A 62 -2.44 -17.70 4.71
CA LEU A 62 -1.06 -17.29 5.05
C LEU A 62 -0.13 -17.56 3.89
N ALA A 63 -0.15 -18.78 3.35
CA ALA A 63 0.71 -19.15 2.22
C ALA A 63 0.40 -18.33 0.98
N ALA A 64 -0.88 -18.07 0.67
CA ALA A 64 -1.29 -17.25 -0.46
C ALA A 64 -0.77 -15.81 -0.34
N VAL A 65 -0.96 -15.16 0.81
CA VAL A 65 -0.46 -13.80 1.04
C VAL A 65 1.06 -13.75 1.05
N GLN A 66 1.74 -14.76 1.59
CA GLN A 66 3.21 -14.85 1.55
C GLN A 66 3.76 -15.04 0.15
N ALA A 67 3.07 -15.82 -0.68
CA ALA A 67 3.46 -16.10 -2.08
C ALA A 67 3.20 -14.92 -3.03
N VAL A 68 2.38 -13.93 -2.63
CA VAL A 68 2.30 -12.68 -3.37
C VAL A 68 3.67 -12.03 -3.36
N SER A 69 4.39 -12.18 -4.44
CA SER A 69 5.56 -11.34 -4.71
C SER A 69 5.08 -10.07 -5.41
N PHE A 70 5.67 -8.94 -5.03
CA PHE A 70 5.74 -7.86 -5.98
C PHE A 70 6.69 -8.35 -7.08
N ASP A 71 6.14 -8.65 -8.25
CA ASP A 71 6.97 -8.99 -9.42
C ASP A 71 7.61 -7.71 -10.01
N VAL A 72 8.01 -6.82 -9.13
CA VAL A 72 8.86 -5.69 -9.46
C VAL A 72 10.28 -6.20 -9.38
N GLN A 73 10.80 -6.59 -10.52
CA GLN A 73 12.24 -6.82 -10.67
C GLN A 73 12.97 -5.52 -10.32
N GLY A 74 13.33 -5.35 -9.06
CA GLY A 74 13.98 -4.14 -8.56
C GLY A 74 13.48 -3.69 -7.20
N ALA A 75 13.84 -2.48 -6.83
CA ALA A 75 13.35 -1.82 -5.64
C ALA A 75 11.99 -1.16 -5.90
N TYR A 76 11.05 -1.34 -4.99
CA TYR A 76 9.74 -0.75 -5.04
C TYR A 76 9.43 -0.04 -3.72
N LEU A 77 9.52 1.28 -3.72
CA LEU A 77 9.22 2.09 -2.55
C LEU A 77 7.74 2.46 -2.51
N ASN A 78 7.11 2.20 -1.37
CA ASN A 78 5.72 2.57 -1.12
C ASN A 78 5.60 3.24 0.26
N LYS A 79 4.43 3.86 0.52
CA LYS A 79 4.14 4.46 1.83
C LYS A 79 4.06 3.37 2.91
N TYR A 80 4.74 3.60 4.02
CA TYR A 80 4.64 2.79 5.22
C TYR A 80 3.84 3.54 6.30
N ASN A 81 4.27 4.77 6.60
CA ASN A 81 3.63 5.65 7.54
C ASN A 81 3.88 7.11 7.16
N TYR A 82 3.00 8.01 7.54
CA TYR A 82 3.16 9.46 7.33
C TYR A 82 2.30 10.26 8.29
N THR A 83 2.66 11.55 8.49
CA THR A 83 1.84 12.50 9.22
C THR A 83 0.54 12.73 8.47
N ARG A 84 -0.60 12.49 9.12
CA ARG A 84 -1.92 12.53 8.46
C ARG A 84 -2.74 13.75 8.82
N ASN A 85 -2.61 14.27 10.02
CA ASN A 85 -3.47 15.33 10.53
C ASN A 85 -2.71 16.65 10.57
N PHE A 86 -3.30 17.67 9.99
CA PHE A 86 -2.75 19.01 9.91
C PHE A 86 -3.82 20.03 10.24
N ASN A 87 -3.42 21.06 10.99
CA ASN A 87 -4.23 22.26 11.15
C ASN A 87 -3.93 23.24 10.02
N THR A 88 -4.73 24.28 9.88
CA THR A 88 -4.40 25.41 8.98
C THR A 88 -3.11 26.08 9.44
N GLY A 89 -2.29 26.56 8.51
CA GLY A 89 -1.04 27.23 8.83
C GLY A 89 0.07 27.00 7.81
N THR A 90 1.18 27.65 8.04
CA THR A 90 2.36 27.62 7.15
C THR A 90 3.52 26.83 7.75
N ASN A 91 4.43 26.37 6.90
CA ASN A 91 5.68 25.68 7.27
C ASN A 91 5.48 24.45 8.17
N GLN A 92 4.43 23.68 7.93
CA GLN A 92 4.18 22.46 8.69
C GLN A 92 5.03 21.31 8.13
N ASN A 93 5.59 20.49 9.03
CA ASN A 93 6.39 19.33 8.65
C ASN A 93 5.51 18.13 8.35
N LEU A 94 5.64 17.59 7.15
CA LEU A 94 5.07 16.30 6.75
C LEU A 94 6.21 15.28 6.75
N GLU A 95 6.18 14.37 7.71
CA GLU A 95 7.09 13.24 7.77
C GLU A 95 6.48 12.07 7.00
N LEU A 96 7.24 11.50 6.07
CA LEU A 96 6.86 10.34 5.27
C LEU A 96 7.91 9.25 5.44
N THR A 97 7.49 8.09 5.92
CA THR A 97 8.30 6.88 5.94
C THR A 97 7.90 5.98 4.79
N LEU A 98 8.87 5.62 3.97
CA LEU A 98 8.75 4.68 2.86
C LEU A 98 9.24 3.30 3.29
N VAL A 99 8.70 2.26 2.69
CA VAL A 99 9.17 0.88 2.80
C VAL A 99 9.51 0.35 1.42
N ASN A 100 10.59 -0.42 1.32
CA ASN A 100 10.93 -1.12 0.08
C ASN A 100 10.26 -2.50 0.05
N ASN A 101 9.16 -2.59 -0.67
CA ASN A 101 8.43 -3.84 -0.89
C ASN A 101 8.91 -4.61 -2.15
N GLY A 102 9.94 -4.12 -2.82
CA GLY A 102 10.50 -4.73 -4.02
C GLY A 102 11.33 -5.97 -3.72
N ALA A 103 11.71 -6.69 -4.77
CA ALA A 103 12.54 -7.89 -4.69
C ALA A 103 14.05 -7.60 -4.54
N ALA A 104 14.47 -6.36 -4.71
CA ALA A 104 15.86 -5.92 -4.56
C ALA A 104 15.98 -4.66 -3.70
N ALA A 105 17.17 -4.41 -3.18
CA ALA A 105 17.49 -3.15 -2.54
C ALA A 105 17.52 -2.00 -3.58
N THR A 106 17.33 -0.75 -3.14
CA THR A 106 17.49 0.40 -4.04
C THR A 106 18.92 0.46 -4.59
N SER A 107 19.06 0.77 -5.88
CA SER A 107 20.36 0.77 -6.57
C SER A 107 21.21 2.03 -6.34
N GLY A 108 20.80 2.91 -5.43
CA GLY A 108 21.49 4.16 -5.13
C GLY A 108 20.57 5.18 -4.50
N ALA A 109 20.95 6.45 -4.58
CA ALA A 109 20.15 7.53 -4.04
C ALA A 109 18.77 7.60 -4.71
N THR A 110 17.74 7.75 -3.91
CA THR A 110 16.36 7.90 -4.37
C THR A 110 15.88 9.31 -4.07
N THR A 111 15.44 10.03 -5.10
CA THR A 111 14.75 11.30 -4.94
C THR A 111 13.27 11.05 -4.73
N VAL A 112 12.71 11.62 -3.68
CA VAL A 112 11.28 11.57 -3.36
C VAL A 112 10.70 12.96 -3.59
N THR A 113 9.69 13.06 -4.43
CA THR A 113 9.03 14.33 -4.77
C THR A 113 7.59 14.28 -4.31
N LEU A 114 7.16 15.32 -3.59
CA LEU A 114 5.80 15.53 -3.15
C LEU A 114 5.16 16.66 -3.95
N THR A 115 3.98 16.41 -4.50
CA THR A 115 3.17 17.42 -5.21
C THR A 115 1.76 17.44 -4.66
N SER A 116 1.15 18.61 -4.62
CA SER A 116 -0.25 18.77 -4.21
C SER A 116 -1.13 18.97 -5.44
N ASN A 117 -2.23 18.24 -5.51
CA ASN A 117 -3.33 18.45 -6.44
C ASN A 117 -4.51 19.18 -5.79
N ASP A 118 -4.34 19.58 -4.52
CA ASP A 118 -5.37 20.24 -3.71
C ASP A 118 -5.09 21.75 -3.61
N SER A 119 -6.13 22.56 -3.84
CA SER A 119 -6.02 24.02 -3.81
C SER A 119 -5.78 24.58 -2.40
N ASN A 120 -6.12 23.84 -1.35
CA ASN A 120 -5.97 24.27 0.04
C ASN A 120 -4.61 23.86 0.63
N VAL A 121 -3.85 23.00 -0.04
CA VAL A 121 -2.55 22.53 0.42
C VAL A 121 -1.49 22.85 -0.64
N THR A 122 -0.49 23.65 -0.28
CA THR A 122 0.67 23.93 -1.13
C THR A 122 1.94 23.31 -0.54
N VAL A 123 2.80 22.79 -1.39
CA VAL A 123 4.08 22.20 -1.00
C VAL A 123 5.18 23.26 -1.11
N ALA A 124 5.72 23.67 0.02
CA ALA A 124 6.78 24.68 0.09
C ALA A 124 8.18 24.08 -0.16
N ASN A 125 8.42 22.86 0.37
CA ASN A 125 9.59 22.06 0.05
C ASN A 125 9.10 20.64 -0.29
N GLY A 126 9.08 20.32 -1.57
CA GLY A 126 8.53 19.09 -2.12
C GLY A 126 9.57 18.09 -2.61
N SER A 127 10.85 18.26 -2.30
CA SER A 127 11.89 17.32 -2.72
C SER A 127 12.77 16.89 -1.57
N ALA A 128 12.99 15.59 -1.43
CA ALA A 128 13.90 14.99 -0.46
C ALA A 128 14.73 13.90 -1.14
N THR A 129 15.98 13.72 -0.71
CA THR A 129 16.87 12.69 -1.24
C THR A 129 17.22 11.70 -0.14
N ILE A 130 16.94 10.43 -0.36
CA ILE A 130 17.38 9.31 0.46
C ILE A 130 18.70 8.81 -0.14
N SER A 131 19.81 9.14 0.51
CA SER A 131 21.16 8.82 0.00
C SER A 131 21.57 7.38 0.25
N ASN A 132 21.00 6.74 1.26
CA ASN A 132 21.34 5.38 1.64
C ASN A 132 20.52 4.36 0.84
N THR A 133 21.12 3.22 0.57
CA THR A 133 20.42 2.05 0.02
C THR A 133 19.35 1.57 1.01
N ILE A 134 18.13 1.34 0.52
CA ILE A 134 17.05 0.77 1.31
C ILE A 134 16.96 -0.72 0.95
N ALA A 135 17.28 -1.57 1.91
CA ALA A 135 17.20 -3.03 1.75
C ALA A 135 15.74 -3.48 1.52
N VAL A 136 15.54 -4.69 1.03
CA VAL A 136 14.21 -5.34 0.95
C VAL A 136 13.57 -5.35 2.33
N ASN A 137 12.32 -4.91 2.44
CA ASN A 137 11.56 -4.67 3.67
C ASN A 137 12.18 -3.60 4.61
N GLY A 138 13.25 -2.93 4.17
CA GLY A 138 13.82 -1.79 4.88
C GLY A 138 12.98 -0.53 4.72
N THR A 139 13.15 0.41 5.65
CA THR A 139 12.43 1.69 5.65
C THR A 139 13.36 2.88 5.58
N ALA A 140 12.87 3.99 5.06
CA ALA A 140 13.55 5.28 5.10
C ALA A 140 12.53 6.42 5.29
N THR A 141 12.92 7.43 6.05
CA THR A 141 12.06 8.58 6.36
C THR A 141 12.57 9.82 5.65
N CYS A 142 11.66 10.60 5.10
CA CYS A 142 11.92 11.91 4.52
C CYS A 142 10.90 12.93 5.03
N ASN A 143 11.29 14.21 4.98
CA ASN A 143 10.50 15.31 5.48
C ASN A 143 10.23 16.32 4.37
N PHE A 144 8.99 16.81 4.35
CA PHE A 144 8.53 17.85 3.45
C PHE A 144 7.93 18.99 4.22
N THR A 145 7.89 20.17 3.61
CA THR A 145 7.22 21.33 4.19
C THR A 145 6.00 21.69 3.39
N ILE A 146 4.86 21.76 4.06
CA ILE A 146 3.58 22.12 3.45
C ILE A 146 2.97 23.33 4.13
N ASN A 147 2.12 24.03 3.39
CA ASN A 147 1.26 25.09 3.93
C ASN A 147 -0.19 24.68 3.67
N VAL A 148 -1.02 24.85 4.69
CA VAL A 148 -2.46 24.60 4.64
C VAL A 148 -3.21 25.92 4.73
N SER A 149 -4.06 26.18 3.76
CA SER A 149 -4.83 27.41 3.66
C SER A 149 -5.80 27.58 4.85
N ASN A 150 -5.89 28.79 5.39
CA ASN A 150 -6.87 29.15 6.41
C ASN A 150 -8.34 29.13 5.87
N LEU A 151 -8.48 29.03 4.55
CA LEU A 151 -9.78 28.88 3.88
C LEU A 151 -10.18 27.43 3.65
N SER A 152 -9.35 26.47 4.09
CA SER A 152 -9.66 25.05 3.99
C SER A 152 -10.94 24.75 4.81
N PRO A 153 -11.91 24.01 4.25
CA PRO A 153 -13.04 23.50 5.04
C PRO A 153 -12.55 22.63 6.21
N ASP A 154 -13.32 22.61 7.30
CA ASP A 154 -13.07 21.66 8.39
C ASP A 154 -13.28 20.22 7.91
N ASN A 155 -12.46 19.30 8.44
CA ASN A 155 -12.45 17.88 8.03
C ASN A 155 -12.23 17.66 6.51
N HIS A 156 -11.52 18.59 5.86
CA HIS A 156 -11.13 18.44 4.47
C HIS A 156 -10.07 17.35 4.30
N VAL A 157 -10.23 16.52 3.27
CA VAL A 157 -9.22 15.49 2.92
C VAL A 157 -8.48 15.95 1.67
N ALA A 158 -7.24 16.34 1.84
CA ALA A 158 -6.36 16.74 0.75
C ALA A 158 -5.59 15.53 0.20
N LYS A 159 -5.51 15.40 -1.14
CA LYS A 159 -4.75 14.35 -1.83
C LYS A 159 -3.46 14.93 -2.38
N LEU A 160 -2.35 14.28 -2.04
CA LEU A 160 -1.03 14.62 -2.53
C LEU A 160 -0.41 13.41 -3.25
N THR A 161 0.35 13.68 -4.30
CA THR A 161 1.07 12.66 -5.05
C THR A 161 2.52 12.62 -4.61
N VAL A 162 3.00 11.44 -4.31
CA VAL A 162 4.40 11.14 -4.03
C VAL A 162 4.97 10.39 -5.22
N THR A 163 6.10 10.86 -5.76
CA THR A 163 6.86 10.15 -6.80
C THR A 163 8.26 9.84 -6.31
N THR A 164 8.76 8.67 -6.62
CA THR A 164 10.16 8.30 -6.38
C THR A 164 10.89 8.14 -7.71
N SER A 165 12.17 8.52 -7.74
CA SER A 165 13.02 8.38 -8.93
C SER A 165 14.48 8.08 -8.55
N GLY A 166 15.22 7.45 -9.44
CA GLY A 166 16.59 7.03 -9.19
C GLY A 166 16.67 5.57 -8.74
N GLY A 167 16.89 5.32 -7.45
CA GLY A 167 17.01 3.95 -6.90
C GLY A 167 15.72 3.13 -6.93
N SER A 168 14.58 3.78 -7.08
CA SER A 168 13.25 3.19 -7.30
C SER A 168 12.38 4.19 -8.04
N ASN A 169 11.57 3.72 -8.99
CA ASN A 169 10.65 4.57 -9.75
C ASN A 169 9.22 4.12 -9.46
N ASN A 170 8.49 4.92 -8.69
CA ASN A 170 7.10 4.64 -8.32
C ASN A 170 6.32 5.95 -8.11
N SER A 171 4.99 5.85 -8.14
CA SER A 171 4.08 6.95 -7.82
C SER A 171 2.89 6.42 -7.05
N PHE A 172 2.49 7.12 -5.98
CA PHE A 172 1.33 6.78 -5.16
C PHE A 172 0.75 8.03 -4.51
N GLU A 173 -0.49 7.92 -4.02
CA GLU A 173 -1.17 9.00 -3.31
C GLU A 173 -1.11 8.83 -1.79
N ILE A 174 -1.05 9.96 -1.09
CA ILE A 174 -1.28 10.08 0.35
C ILE A 174 -2.45 11.04 0.59
N GLU A 175 -3.18 10.81 1.67
CA GLU A 175 -4.33 11.62 2.09
C GLU A 175 -4.03 12.29 3.41
N LEU A 176 -4.21 13.62 3.46
CA LEU A 176 -4.05 14.44 4.66
C LEU A 176 -5.41 14.88 5.17
N ASN A 177 -5.66 14.71 6.45
CA ASN A 177 -6.85 15.25 7.10
C ASN A 177 -6.54 16.67 7.58
N ILE A 178 -7.28 17.63 7.08
CA ILE A 178 -7.16 19.03 7.49
C ILE A 178 -8.21 19.32 8.56
N LEU A 179 -7.72 19.69 9.72
CA LEU A 179 -8.53 20.08 10.87
C LEU A 179 -8.50 21.60 10.94
N ASN A 180 -9.60 22.24 10.58
CA ASN A 180 -9.76 23.68 10.72
C ASN A 180 -10.53 23.93 12.02
N GLU A 181 -9.81 24.07 13.13
CA GLU A 181 -10.43 24.51 14.38
C GLU A 181 -10.83 25.97 14.20
N LEU A 182 -12.11 26.18 13.88
CA LEU A 182 -12.70 27.51 13.92
C LEU A 182 -12.66 28.00 15.37
N VAL A 183 -11.74 28.92 15.67
CA VAL A 183 -11.70 29.69 16.93
C VAL A 183 -12.82 30.70 16.95
#